data_1554ebf6966c6410e56e7680f528b6a9
#
_entry.id   1554ebf6966c6410e56e7680f528b6a9
#
_cell.length_a   1.000
_cell.length_b   1.000
_cell.length_c   1.000
_cell.angle_alpha   90.00
_cell.angle_beta   90.00
_cell.angle_gamma   90.00
#
_symmetry.space_group_name_H-M   'P 1'
#
loop_
_entity.id
_entity.type
_entity.pdbx_description
1 polymer ?
#
loop_
_entity_poly.entity_id
_entity_poly.type
_entity_poly.pdbx_seq_one_letter_code
_entity_poly.pdbx_strand_id
1 'polypeptide(L)'
;MTSELIVDVAQDKVSIALLEDKRLAEFQQEGRLAHYAVGNIYLARVRKIMPGLNACFVNVGSERDAFLHYLDLGFHWPWMEKYYSHTVARQQYRTLQQVPRCEDTCGKEGHIQEVLKAQQQMLVQIVKEPISTKGPRLTCELSFAGRFLVLMPFDDKVHVSSKITSRAERARLKQIVQGLKPKNVGIIIRTVAEGSKAADLEQEIQVLYQRWETTMQRAIQAATSEKPTLVYEETSRAVGLLRDLFNPTFESVYVNDAAVFREIEDYVALIAPERKGIVHHYTGQLPIFDNFNVTRQIAGSFGRIVSYQHGAYMYIESTEAMHVVDINSGNRSKQNDGQEQNALDVNLASADELARQLRLRDMGGIIVVDFIDMAEPEHRQALYERMCENMSKDRAKHTILPLSKFGLMQITRQRVRPAMEVKVEESCPTCHGTGTIKSALLFKVEQVVTTLGVRRFTLHLHPFVYAFVTKGLWSLKRRWQVHYSCGLRIIPNQQLSFLQYRFVKPDGEEIDMQEELEIR
;
A
#
# COMPACT_ATOMS: atom_id res chain seq x y z
N MET A 1 1.21 3.68 25.58
CA MET A 1 1.08 3.11 24.24
C MET A 1 2.38 2.35 23.96
N THR A 2 2.30 1.04 23.85
CA THR A 2 3.44 0.15 23.63
C THR A 2 3.47 -0.27 22.17
N SER A 3 4.67 -0.41 21.59
CA SER A 3 4.84 -0.80 20.18
C SER A 3 5.64 -2.09 20.09
N GLU A 4 5.20 -3.01 19.27
CA GLU A 4 5.89 -4.27 18.97
C GLU A 4 5.97 -4.45 17.45
N LEU A 5 7.10 -4.95 16.96
CA LEU A 5 7.28 -5.29 15.57
C LEU A 5 7.41 -6.80 15.41
N ILE A 6 6.58 -7.38 14.57
CA ILE A 6 6.61 -8.80 14.26
C ILE A 6 7.01 -8.97 12.79
N VAL A 7 8.12 -9.66 12.55
CA VAL A 7 8.65 -9.89 11.20
C VAL A 7 8.57 -11.38 10.89
N ASP A 8 7.80 -11.70 9.87
CA ASP A 8 7.62 -13.05 9.35
C ASP A 8 8.32 -13.17 7.98
N VAL A 9 9.36 -13.97 7.93
CA VAL A 9 10.16 -14.25 6.73
C VAL A 9 9.81 -15.63 6.22
N ALA A 10 9.14 -15.69 5.08
CA ALA A 10 8.84 -16.90 4.34
C ALA A 10 9.81 -17.08 3.15
N GLN A 11 9.68 -18.16 2.37
CA GLN A 11 10.59 -18.43 1.25
C GLN A 11 10.58 -17.35 0.17
N ASP A 12 9.43 -16.80 -0.12
CA ASP A 12 9.17 -15.86 -1.22
C ASP A 12 8.82 -14.45 -0.78
N LYS A 13 8.53 -14.24 0.52
CA LYS A 13 8.05 -12.96 1.03
C LYS A 13 8.50 -12.67 2.45
N VAL A 14 8.58 -11.39 2.75
CA VAL A 14 8.75 -10.85 4.11
C VAL A 14 7.49 -10.06 4.46
N SER A 15 6.86 -10.43 5.57
CA SER A 15 5.66 -9.78 6.09
C SER A 15 6.00 -9.12 7.42
N ILE A 16 5.60 -7.85 7.59
CA ILE A 16 5.94 -7.06 8.76
C ILE A 16 4.66 -6.49 9.34
N ALA A 17 4.42 -6.76 10.61
CA ALA A 17 3.28 -6.26 11.37
C ALA A 17 3.75 -5.36 12.52
N LEU A 18 3.25 -4.13 12.58
CA LEU A 18 3.40 -3.24 13.71
C LEU A 18 2.15 -3.35 14.58
N LEU A 19 2.35 -3.71 15.84
CA LEU A 19 1.30 -3.71 16.86
C LEU A 19 1.47 -2.49 17.76
N GLU A 20 0.39 -1.76 17.99
CA GLU A 20 0.26 -0.69 18.99
C GLU A 20 -0.74 -1.16 20.06
N ASP A 21 -0.31 -1.29 21.31
CA ASP A 21 -1.09 -1.88 22.43
C ASP A 21 -1.74 -3.22 22.01
N LYS A 22 -0.96 -4.13 21.42
CA LYS A 22 -1.37 -5.45 20.88
C LYS A 22 -2.37 -5.41 19.72
N ARG A 23 -2.72 -4.24 19.19
CA ARG A 23 -3.59 -4.08 18.02
C ARG A 23 -2.76 -3.81 16.75
N LEU A 24 -3.12 -4.47 15.67
CA LEU A 24 -2.46 -4.30 14.37
C LEU A 24 -2.68 -2.89 13.82
N ALA A 25 -1.62 -2.10 13.77
CA ALA A 25 -1.62 -0.70 13.32
C ALA A 25 -1.10 -0.52 11.90
N GLU A 26 -0.05 -1.27 11.52
CA GLU A 26 0.48 -1.30 10.16
C GLU A 26 0.81 -2.73 9.75
N PHE A 27 0.57 -3.04 8.48
CA PHE A 27 0.94 -4.30 7.87
C PHE A 27 1.61 -4.05 6.53
N GLN A 28 2.72 -4.74 6.28
CA GLN A 28 3.47 -4.62 5.03
C GLN A 28 3.91 -6.00 4.59
N GLN A 29 3.90 -6.23 3.27
CA GLN A 29 4.32 -7.47 2.68
C GLN A 29 5.12 -7.17 1.41
N GLU A 30 6.30 -7.78 1.29
CA GLU A 30 7.21 -7.63 0.16
C GLU A 30 7.76 -8.97 -0.28
N GLY A 31 8.15 -9.07 -1.55
CA GLY A 31 8.93 -10.21 -2.02
C GLY A 31 10.30 -10.25 -1.35
N ARG A 32 10.76 -11.44 -0.97
CA ARG A 32 12.06 -11.64 -0.30
C ARG A 32 13.25 -11.20 -1.16
N LEU A 33 13.12 -11.24 -2.47
CA LEU A 33 14.15 -10.89 -3.44
C LEU A 33 13.79 -9.57 -4.15
N ALA A 34 13.58 -8.51 -3.40
CA ALA A 34 13.39 -7.18 -3.96
C ALA A 34 14.71 -6.60 -4.48
N HIS A 35 15.32 -7.25 -5.51
CA HIS A 35 16.54 -6.72 -6.16
C HIS A 35 16.37 -5.27 -6.62
N TYR A 36 15.14 -4.83 -6.83
CA TYR A 36 14.80 -3.47 -7.29
C TYR A 36 14.04 -2.67 -6.24
N ALA A 37 14.43 -2.82 -4.96
CA ALA A 37 13.83 -2.09 -3.84
C ALA A 37 14.09 -0.59 -3.97
N VAL A 38 13.13 0.19 -3.46
CA VAL A 38 13.26 1.65 -3.36
C VAL A 38 14.50 2.00 -2.53
N GLY A 39 15.33 2.91 -3.04
CA GLY A 39 16.57 3.31 -2.40
C GLY A 39 17.82 2.65 -2.98
N ASN A 40 17.71 1.48 -3.62
CA ASN A 40 18.84 0.81 -4.27
C ASN A 40 19.44 1.68 -5.38
N ILE A 41 20.79 1.75 -5.43
CA ILE A 41 21.51 2.53 -6.44
C ILE A 41 22.25 1.58 -7.37
N TYR A 42 22.05 1.79 -8.65
CA TYR A 42 22.68 1.03 -9.74
C TYR A 42 23.62 1.92 -10.54
N LEU A 43 24.77 1.36 -10.92
CA LEU A 43 25.54 1.85 -12.06
C LEU A 43 24.94 1.20 -13.30
N ALA A 44 24.28 1.98 -14.15
CA ALA A 44 23.44 1.52 -15.24
C ALA A 44 23.71 2.29 -16.54
N ARG A 45 23.15 1.81 -17.67
CA ARG A 45 23.31 2.45 -18.98
C ARG A 45 21.96 2.86 -19.58
N VAL A 46 21.94 4.04 -20.19
CA VAL A 46 20.80 4.52 -20.98
C VAL A 46 20.62 3.60 -22.20
N ARG A 47 19.46 2.94 -22.29
CA ARG A 47 19.14 2.03 -23.40
C ARG A 47 18.51 2.75 -24.57
N LYS A 48 17.50 3.58 -24.29
CA LYS A 48 16.75 4.30 -25.32
C LYS A 48 16.25 5.64 -24.79
N ILE A 49 16.42 6.69 -25.61
CA ILE A 49 15.85 8.02 -25.35
C ILE A 49 14.50 8.13 -26.06
N MET A 50 13.51 8.70 -25.38
CA MET A 50 12.14 8.90 -25.85
C MET A 50 11.78 10.39 -25.79
N PRO A 51 12.11 11.18 -26.82
CA PRO A 51 11.89 12.63 -26.83
C PRO A 51 10.43 13.02 -26.60
N GLY A 52 9.48 12.29 -27.20
CA GLY A 52 8.04 12.55 -27.05
C GLY A 52 7.50 12.39 -25.63
N LEU A 53 8.21 11.69 -24.74
CA LEU A 53 7.88 11.56 -23.33
C LEU A 53 8.79 12.39 -22.42
N ASN A 54 9.74 13.10 -23.00
CA ASN A 54 10.85 13.75 -22.29
C ASN A 54 11.50 12.84 -21.24
N ALA A 55 11.77 11.58 -21.64
CA ALA A 55 12.21 10.50 -20.75
C ALA A 55 13.18 9.56 -21.45
N CYS A 56 13.84 8.69 -20.68
CA CYS A 56 14.63 7.60 -21.24
C CYS A 56 14.35 6.28 -20.49
N PHE A 57 14.69 5.18 -21.15
CA PHE A 57 14.74 3.87 -20.56
C PHE A 57 16.18 3.49 -20.23
N VAL A 58 16.37 2.98 -19.02
CA VAL A 58 17.68 2.63 -18.44
C VAL A 58 17.67 1.15 -18.09
N ASN A 59 18.73 0.44 -18.48
CA ASN A 59 18.91 -0.95 -18.12
C ASN A 59 19.50 -1.06 -16.70
N VAL A 60 18.71 -1.51 -15.76
CA VAL A 60 19.13 -1.83 -14.39
C VAL A 60 19.18 -3.34 -14.11
N GLY A 61 18.97 -4.18 -15.15
CA GLY A 61 18.96 -5.63 -15.05
C GLY A 61 17.59 -6.23 -14.77
N SER A 62 16.54 -5.42 -14.64
CA SER A 62 15.16 -5.88 -14.50
C SER A 62 14.61 -6.43 -15.83
N GLU A 63 13.58 -7.29 -15.76
CA GLU A 63 12.90 -7.83 -16.95
C GLU A 63 12.41 -6.73 -17.90
N ARG A 64 11.98 -5.61 -17.34
CA ARG A 64 11.56 -4.40 -18.04
C ARG A 64 12.52 -3.27 -17.76
N ASP A 65 12.90 -2.52 -18.80
CA ASP A 65 13.74 -1.35 -18.63
C ASP A 65 13.12 -0.34 -17.69
N ALA A 66 13.95 0.25 -16.85
CA ALA A 66 13.55 1.25 -15.89
C ALA A 66 13.29 2.61 -16.55
N PHE A 67 12.32 3.34 -16.05
CA PHE A 67 11.89 4.63 -16.58
C PHE A 67 12.52 5.79 -15.80
N LEU A 68 13.15 6.73 -16.53
CA LEU A 68 13.74 7.95 -16.01
C LEU A 68 13.20 9.15 -16.80
N HIS A 69 12.45 10.03 -16.12
CA HIS A 69 11.96 11.27 -16.72
C HIS A 69 13.00 12.38 -16.60
N TYR A 70 12.96 13.36 -17.50
CA TYR A 70 13.89 14.51 -17.49
C TYR A 70 13.95 15.21 -16.12
N LEU A 71 12.81 15.45 -15.48
CA LEU A 71 12.76 16.09 -14.17
C LEU A 71 13.38 15.23 -13.04
N ASP A 72 13.46 13.91 -13.23
CA ASP A 72 14.08 12.99 -12.27
C ASP A 72 15.62 12.93 -12.39
N LEU A 73 16.22 13.62 -13.40
CA LEU A 73 17.67 13.85 -13.45
C LEU A 73 18.15 14.75 -12.30
N GLY A 74 17.28 15.66 -11.88
CA GLY A 74 17.58 16.62 -10.84
C GLY A 74 18.30 17.88 -11.33
N PHE A 75 18.22 18.92 -10.51
CA PHE A 75 18.73 20.25 -10.81
C PHE A 75 20.25 20.26 -11.05
N HIS A 76 20.99 19.44 -10.32
CA HIS A 76 22.45 19.38 -10.34
C HIS A 76 23.04 18.33 -11.28
N TRP A 77 22.25 17.81 -12.24
CA TRP A 77 22.70 16.78 -13.18
C TRP A 77 24.01 17.12 -13.91
N PRO A 78 24.24 18.34 -14.46
CA PRO A 78 25.48 18.65 -15.15
C PRO A 78 26.72 18.53 -14.25
N TRP A 79 26.58 18.85 -12.95
CA TRP A 79 27.66 18.66 -11.99
C TRP A 79 27.91 17.18 -11.70
N MET A 80 26.84 16.42 -11.52
CA MET A 80 26.92 14.96 -11.32
C MET A 80 27.58 14.28 -12.50
N GLU A 81 27.20 14.64 -13.73
CA GLU A 81 27.77 14.08 -14.96
C GLU A 81 29.29 14.38 -15.06
N LYS A 82 29.69 15.61 -14.81
CA LYS A 82 31.12 15.98 -14.77
C LYS A 82 31.87 15.17 -13.69
N TYR A 83 31.30 15.01 -12.52
CA TYR A 83 31.90 14.20 -11.46
C TYR A 83 32.04 12.74 -11.87
N TYR A 84 31.01 12.13 -12.46
CA TYR A 84 31.05 10.74 -12.90
C TYR A 84 32.07 10.52 -14.02
N SER A 85 32.14 11.43 -14.99
CA SER A 85 33.12 11.35 -16.08
C SER A 85 34.57 11.41 -15.57
N HIS A 86 34.83 12.17 -14.51
CA HIS A 86 36.17 12.26 -13.93
C HIS A 86 36.47 11.14 -12.93
N THR A 87 35.49 10.69 -12.16
CA THR A 87 35.70 9.75 -11.06
C THR A 87 35.47 8.32 -11.51
N VAL A 88 34.33 8.02 -12.11
CA VAL A 88 33.97 6.65 -12.50
C VAL A 88 34.60 6.25 -13.82
N ALA A 89 34.46 7.04 -14.87
CA ALA A 89 34.97 6.68 -16.19
C ALA A 89 36.52 6.65 -16.24
N ARG A 90 37.21 7.51 -15.49
CA ARG A 90 38.68 7.52 -15.38
C ARG A 90 39.22 6.66 -14.25
N GLN A 91 38.34 6.03 -13.45
CA GLN A 91 38.69 5.20 -12.30
C GLN A 91 39.58 5.94 -11.28
N GLN A 92 39.43 7.24 -11.15
CA GLN A 92 40.16 8.07 -10.21
C GLN A 92 39.20 8.58 -9.14
N TYR A 93 39.28 7.98 -7.96
CA TYR A 93 38.49 8.43 -6.84
C TYR A 93 38.86 9.86 -6.42
N ARG A 94 37.82 10.70 -6.31
CA ARG A 94 37.91 12.04 -5.70
C ARG A 94 36.78 12.19 -4.71
N THR A 95 37.10 12.67 -3.52
CA THR A 95 36.04 12.99 -2.56
C THR A 95 35.19 14.14 -3.10
N LEU A 96 33.90 14.14 -2.78
CA LEU A 96 32.98 15.18 -3.24
C LEU A 96 33.42 16.59 -2.80
N GLN A 97 34.13 16.68 -1.65
CA GLN A 97 34.69 17.93 -1.15
C GLN A 97 35.82 18.52 -2.01
N GLN A 98 36.52 17.69 -2.77
CA GLN A 98 37.65 18.09 -3.63
C GLN A 98 37.19 18.53 -5.03
N VAL A 99 35.92 18.31 -5.36
CA VAL A 99 35.39 18.65 -6.68
C VAL A 99 34.81 20.06 -6.66
N PRO A 100 35.25 20.94 -7.56
CA PRO A 100 34.68 22.28 -7.64
C PRO A 100 33.20 22.19 -8.03
N ARG A 101 32.39 23.04 -7.43
CA ARG A 101 30.97 23.16 -7.76
C ARG A 101 30.80 23.58 -9.21
N CYS A 102 29.91 22.92 -9.93
CA CYS A 102 29.49 23.36 -11.24
C CYS A 102 28.28 24.29 -11.09
N GLU A 103 28.31 25.43 -11.73
CA GLU A 103 27.19 26.39 -11.74
C GLU A 103 26.12 26.03 -12.77
N ASP A 104 26.46 25.15 -13.72
CA ASP A 104 25.50 24.67 -14.71
C ASP A 104 24.40 23.84 -14.02
N THR A 105 23.16 24.09 -14.39
CA THR A 105 21.99 23.46 -13.82
C THR A 105 20.99 23.06 -14.90
N CYS A 106 20.22 21.98 -14.65
CA CYS A 106 19.10 21.61 -15.51
C CYS A 106 17.87 22.45 -15.15
N GLY A 107 17.38 23.24 -16.12
CA GLY A 107 16.12 23.95 -15.98
C GLY A 107 14.92 22.99 -16.03
N LYS A 108 13.75 23.47 -15.60
CA LYS A 108 12.52 22.64 -15.63
C LYS A 108 11.99 22.41 -17.04
N GLU A 109 12.31 23.27 -18.00
CA GLU A 109 11.83 23.27 -19.37
C GLU A 109 12.81 22.62 -20.38
N GLY A 110 13.86 21.95 -19.90
CA GLY A 110 14.85 21.29 -20.76
C GLY A 110 14.36 19.97 -21.35
N HIS A 111 15.13 19.47 -22.32
CA HIS A 111 14.83 18.23 -23.03
C HIS A 111 15.88 17.17 -22.74
N ILE A 112 15.43 15.93 -22.50
CA ILE A 112 16.30 14.81 -22.13
C ILE A 112 17.34 14.48 -23.19
N GLN A 113 17.01 14.66 -24.45
CA GLN A 113 17.91 14.42 -25.60
C GLN A 113 19.09 15.39 -25.69
N GLU A 114 19.01 16.54 -24.99
CA GLU A 114 20.08 17.54 -24.98
C GLU A 114 21.13 17.22 -23.90
N VAL A 115 20.71 16.47 -22.86
CA VAL A 115 21.52 16.18 -21.68
C VAL A 115 21.97 14.74 -21.53
N LEU A 116 21.35 13.79 -22.25
CA LEU A 116 21.70 12.37 -22.20
C LEU A 116 22.00 11.80 -23.59
N LYS A 117 22.90 10.81 -23.63
CA LYS A 117 23.23 10.03 -24.82
C LYS A 117 22.86 8.56 -24.62
N ALA A 118 22.54 7.89 -25.73
CA ALA A 118 22.36 6.44 -25.69
C ALA A 118 23.66 5.75 -25.24
N GLN A 119 23.55 4.67 -24.48
CA GLN A 119 24.67 3.93 -23.88
C GLN A 119 25.47 4.70 -22.82
N GLN A 120 25.06 5.91 -22.45
CA GLN A 120 25.70 6.67 -21.38
C GLN A 120 25.57 5.92 -20.05
N GLN A 121 26.69 5.75 -19.35
CA GLN A 121 26.71 5.15 -18.02
C GLN A 121 26.42 6.20 -16.95
N MET A 122 25.60 5.86 -15.98
CA MET A 122 25.16 6.77 -14.93
C MET A 122 24.76 6.04 -13.66
N LEU A 123 24.84 6.72 -12.52
CA LEU A 123 24.25 6.25 -11.28
C LEU A 123 22.77 6.65 -11.22
N VAL A 124 21.94 5.67 -10.90
CA VAL A 124 20.49 5.85 -10.77
C VAL A 124 19.99 5.18 -9.51
N GLN A 125 19.04 5.82 -8.84
CA GLN A 125 18.39 5.29 -7.66
C GLN A 125 16.94 4.93 -7.96
N ILE A 126 16.47 3.81 -7.42
CA ILE A 126 15.08 3.38 -7.57
C ILE A 126 14.19 4.20 -6.65
N VAL A 127 13.17 4.84 -7.22
CA VAL A 127 12.15 5.63 -6.50
C VAL A 127 10.84 4.86 -6.38
N LYS A 128 10.53 4.02 -7.37
CA LYS A 128 9.36 3.13 -7.34
C LYS A 128 9.75 1.78 -7.90
N GLU A 129 9.31 0.75 -7.21
CA GLU A 129 9.49 -0.65 -7.61
C GLU A 129 8.72 -0.97 -8.90
N PRO A 130 9.14 -2.01 -9.64
CA PRO A 130 8.40 -2.46 -10.80
C PRO A 130 6.99 -2.94 -10.38
N ILE A 131 5.96 -2.55 -11.14
CA ILE A 131 4.58 -2.94 -10.86
C ILE A 131 3.97 -3.53 -12.13
N SER A 132 3.51 -4.78 -12.06
CA SER A 132 2.84 -5.47 -13.16
C SER A 132 3.65 -5.39 -14.47
N THR A 133 3.18 -4.64 -15.47
CA THR A 133 3.80 -4.51 -16.79
C THR A 133 4.81 -3.36 -16.90
N LYS A 134 5.02 -2.58 -15.83
CA LYS A 134 5.89 -1.39 -15.83
C LYS A 134 7.19 -1.69 -15.10
N GLY A 135 8.32 -1.29 -15.72
CA GLY A 135 9.63 -1.30 -15.06
C GLY A 135 9.73 -0.30 -13.91
N PRO A 136 10.81 -0.37 -13.12
CA PRO A 136 11.02 0.55 -11.99
C PRO A 136 11.16 2.00 -12.47
N ARG A 137 10.79 2.95 -11.60
CA ARG A 137 11.05 4.38 -11.82
C ARG A 137 12.32 4.79 -11.13
N LEU A 138 13.12 5.60 -11.79
CA LEU A 138 14.43 6.04 -11.36
C LEU A 138 14.50 7.53 -11.09
N THR A 139 15.53 7.91 -10.32
CA THR A 139 16.03 9.29 -10.19
C THR A 139 17.55 9.30 -10.21
N CYS A 140 18.13 10.42 -10.62
CA CYS A 140 19.54 10.71 -10.45
C CYS A 140 19.83 11.57 -9.20
N GLU A 141 18.81 12.12 -8.56
CA GLU A 141 18.97 12.79 -7.26
C GLU A 141 19.14 11.72 -6.16
N LEU A 142 20.41 11.29 -5.99
CA LEU A 142 20.75 10.26 -5.02
C LEU A 142 20.51 10.74 -3.59
N SER A 143 20.00 9.85 -2.75
CA SER A 143 19.75 10.13 -1.34
C SER A 143 20.08 8.93 -0.47
N PHE A 144 20.67 9.19 0.70
CA PHE A 144 20.98 8.17 1.70
C PHE A 144 20.18 8.48 2.95
N ALA A 145 19.21 7.62 3.23
CA ALA A 145 18.30 7.83 4.35
C ALA A 145 18.90 7.32 5.66
N GLY A 146 19.01 8.21 6.64
CA GLY A 146 19.30 7.91 8.03
C GLY A 146 18.06 8.01 8.93
N ARG A 147 18.26 7.91 10.23
CA ARG A 147 17.19 8.06 11.24
C ARG A 147 16.76 9.52 11.38
N PHE A 148 17.70 10.40 11.62
CA PHE A 148 17.50 11.84 11.85
C PHE A 148 17.62 12.67 10.57
N LEU A 149 18.45 12.22 9.64
CA LEU A 149 18.91 12.97 8.48
C LEU A 149 18.74 12.16 7.18
N VAL A 150 18.61 12.89 6.06
CA VAL A 150 18.80 12.33 4.71
C VAL A 150 19.93 13.10 4.05
N LEU A 151 20.97 12.39 3.62
CA LEU A 151 22.11 12.97 2.95
C LEU A 151 21.88 12.95 1.43
N MET A 152 22.11 14.10 0.78
CA MET A 152 21.98 14.28 -0.66
C MET A 152 23.31 14.77 -1.23
N PRO A 153 24.05 13.93 -1.97
CA PRO A 153 25.24 14.39 -2.68
C PRO A 153 24.90 15.44 -3.74
N PHE A 154 25.83 16.33 -4.04
CA PHE A 154 25.70 17.40 -5.04
C PHE A 154 24.68 18.50 -4.69
N ASP A 155 24.16 18.54 -3.50
CA ASP A 155 23.40 19.67 -2.98
C ASP A 155 24.24 20.41 -1.92
N ASP A 156 23.83 21.60 -1.50
CA ASP A 156 24.50 22.36 -0.44
C ASP A 156 23.52 22.92 0.59
N LYS A 157 22.25 22.65 0.42
CA LYS A 157 21.18 23.18 1.24
C LYS A 157 20.86 22.30 2.44
N VAL A 158 20.49 22.94 3.55
CA VAL A 158 19.92 22.25 4.71
C VAL A 158 18.43 22.55 4.76
N HIS A 159 17.63 21.50 4.57
CA HIS A 159 16.18 21.54 4.67
C HIS A 159 15.72 20.95 6.00
N VAL A 160 14.67 21.51 6.58
CA VAL A 160 14.07 21.00 7.83
C VAL A 160 12.64 20.57 7.53
N SER A 161 12.26 19.38 7.98
CA SER A 161 10.90 18.85 7.81
C SER A 161 9.85 19.89 8.21
N SER A 162 8.83 20.06 7.38
CA SER A 162 7.71 20.97 7.67
C SER A 162 6.88 20.55 8.89
N LYS A 163 6.98 19.29 9.30
CA LYS A 163 6.30 18.75 10.50
C LYS A 163 6.90 19.23 11.81
N ILE A 164 8.15 19.71 11.82
CA ILE A 164 8.73 20.38 12.98
C ILE A 164 8.17 21.81 13.01
N THR A 165 7.22 22.08 13.88
CA THR A 165 6.48 23.35 13.94
C THR A 165 7.19 24.45 14.73
N SER A 166 8.01 24.07 15.73
CA SER A 166 8.76 25.02 16.55
C SER A 166 9.84 25.77 15.75
N ARG A 167 9.67 27.08 15.61
CA ARG A 167 10.66 27.93 14.92
C ARG A 167 12.04 27.89 15.58
N ALA A 168 12.09 27.89 16.92
CA ALA A 168 13.33 27.83 17.69
C ALA A 168 14.07 26.51 17.41
N GLU A 169 13.36 25.38 17.43
CA GLU A 169 13.95 24.07 17.19
C GLU A 169 14.42 23.91 15.73
N ARG A 170 13.65 24.41 14.77
CA ARG A 170 14.06 24.46 13.36
C ARG A 170 15.37 25.24 13.16
N ALA A 171 15.50 26.40 13.82
CA ALA A 171 16.70 27.21 13.75
C ALA A 171 17.88 26.50 14.40
N ARG A 172 17.70 25.91 15.59
CA ARG A 172 18.72 25.14 16.32
C ARG A 172 19.26 23.99 15.49
N LEU A 173 18.39 23.14 14.99
CA LEU A 173 18.77 21.96 14.17
C LEU A 173 19.48 22.38 12.89
N LYS A 174 18.96 23.41 12.20
CA LYS A 174 19.57 23.93 10.98
C LYS A 174 20.99 24.47 11.24
N GLN A 175 21.20 25.22 12.32
CA GLN A 175 22.52 25.77 12.69
C GLN A 175 23.51 24.65 13.00
N ILE A 176 23.12 23.63 13.79
CA ILE A 176 23.98 22.49 14.11
C ILE A 176 24.40 21.77 12.82
N VAL A 177 23.42 21.35 12.00
CA VAL A 177 23.71 20.59 10.78
C VAL A 177 24.51 21.39 9.76
N GLN A 178 24.26 22.72 9.65
CA GLN A 178 25.03 23.59 8.76
C GLN A 178 26.52 23.68 9.17
N GLY A 179 26.83 23.61 10.46
CA GLY A 179 28.20 23.57 10.96
C GLY A 179 28.91 22.23 10.81
N LEU A 180 28.15 21.12 10.75
CA LEU A 180 28.68 19.75 10.72
C LEU A 180 28.77 19.17 9.32
N LYS A 181 27.92 19.60 8.40
CA LYS A 181 27.80 18.98 7.07
C LYS A 181 29.08 19.16 6.23
N PRO A 182 29.50 18.15 5.47
CA PRO A 182 30.56 18.28 4.48
C PRO A 182 30.18 19.28 3.37
N LYS A 183 31.19 19.83 2.69
CA LYS A 183 30.98 20.65 1.48
C LYS A 183 30.35 19.79 0.37
N ASN A 184 29.51 20.42 -0.45
CA ASN A 184 28.88 19.79 -1.61
C ASN A 184 27.89 18.66 -1.24
N VAL A 185 27.37 18.70 -0.01
CA VAL A 185 26.39 17.77 0.51
C VAL A 185 25.19 18.54 1.06
N GLY A 186 24.00 18.24 0.58
CA GLY A 186 22.73 18.70 1.14
C GLY A 186 22.25 17.75 2.23
N ILE A 187 21.50 18.27 3.17
CA ILE A 187 20.90 17.46 4.24
C ILE A 187 19.45 17.87 4.46
N ILE A 188 18.58 16.85 4.53
CA ILE A 188 17.19 17.02 4.99
C ILE A 188 17.10 16.52 6.41
N ILE A 189 16.70 17.39 7.34
CA ILE A 189 16.46 17.07 8.74
C ILE A 189 15.04 16.51 8.87
N ARG A 190 14.93 15.27 9.37
CA ARG A 190 13.66 14.56 9.55
C ARG A 190 12.98 14.97 10.86
N THR A 191 11.71 14.68 11.00
CA THR A 191 10.91 15.00 12.19
C THR A 191 11.47 14.33 13.45
N VAL A 192 11.99 13.11 13.32
CA VAL A 192 12.60 12.33 14.43
C VAL A 192 13.83 13.03 15.05
N ALA A 193 14.43 13.99 14.34
CA ALA A 193 15.57 14.78 14.85
C ALA A 193 15.17 15.82 15.90
N GLU A 194 13.88 16.05 16.13
CA GLU A 194 13.41 17.00 17.14
C GLU A 194 13.93 16.59 18.52
N GLY A 195 14.57 17.53 19.24
CA GLY A 195 15.20 17.29 20.54
C GLY A 195 16.51 16.50 20.53
N SER A 196 17.02 16.04 19.36
CA SER A 196 18.28 15.30 19.29
C SER A 196 19.51 16.13 19.66
N LYS A 197 20.56 15.46 20.12
CA LYS A 197 21.84 16.08 20.49
C LYS A 197 22.70 16.30 19.24
N ALA A 198 23.59 17.28 19.30
CA ALA A 198 24.53 17.58 18.20
C ALA A 198 25.44 16.37 17.87
N ALA A 199 25.88 15.63 18.89
CA ALA A 199 26.73 14.45 18.72
C ALA A 199 26.03 13.34 17.93
N ASP A 200 24.74 13.11 18.14
CA ASP A 200 23.97 12.09 17.42
C ASP A 200 23.83 12.45 15.93
N LEU A 201 23.62 13.74 15.64
CA LEU A 201 23.54 14.25 14.26
C LEU A 201 24.91 14.17 13.55
N GLU A 202 25.99 14.50 14.27
CA GLU A 202 27.36 14.40 13.73
C GLU A 202 27.72 12.97 13.36
N GLN A 203 27.47 12.04 14.28
CA GLN A 203 27.72 10.61 14.05
C GLN A 203 26.93 10.10 12.82
N GLU A 204 25.67 10.50 12.70
CA GLU A 204 24.86 10.05 11.56
C GLU A 204 25.34 10.67 10.24
N ILE A 205 25.77 11.94 10.21
CA ILE A 205 26.36 12.55 9.01
C ILE A 205 27.59 11.77 8.56
N GLN A 206 28.46 11.37 9.49
CA GLN A 206 29.66 10.59 9.18
C GLN A 206 29.30 9.21 8.58
N VAL A 207 28.33 8.51 9.18
CA VAL A 207 27.87 7.21 8.68
C VAL A 207 27.28 7.32 7.28
N LEU A 208 26.42 8.32 7.04
CA LEU A 208 25.79 8.53 5.73
C LEU A 208 26.81 8.94 4.68
N TYR A 209 27.78 9.78 5.04
CA TYR A 209 28.85 10.16 4.13
C TYR A 209 29.75 8.98 3.77
N GLN A 210 30.05 8.11 4.73
CA GLN A 210 30.80 6.88 4.49
C GLN A 210 30.04 5.91 3.56
N ARG A 211 28.70 5.82 3.66
CA ARG A 211 27.88 5.06 2.71
C ARG A 211 28.02 5.59 1.30
N TRP A 212 27.98 6.91 1.12
CA TRP A 212 28.24 7.57 -0.17
C TRP A 212 29.62 7.20 -0.72
N GLU A 213 30.68 7.31 0.08
CA GLU A 213 32.04 7.00 -0.35
C GLU A 213 32.18 5.53 -0.76
N THR A 214 31.64 4.62 0.02
CA THR A 214 31.60 3.18 -0.31
C THR A 214 30.86 2.91 -1.61
N THR A 215 29.75 3.60 -1.83
CA THR A 215 28.96 3.50 -3.07
C THR A 215 29.79 3.93 -4.27
N MET A 216 30.52 5.02 -4.15
CA MET A 216 31.40 5.51 -5.22
C MET A 216 32.56 4.59 -5.50
N GLN A 217 33.18 3.99 -4.48
CA GLN A 217 34.25 3.00 -4.66
C GLN A 217 33.73 1.77 -5.43
N ARG A 218 32.54 1.25 -5.08
CA ARG A 218 31.89 0.15 -5.81
C ARG A 218 31.55 0.56 -7.26
N ALA A 219 31.08 1.78 -7.49
CA ALA A 219 30.80 2.29 -8.83
C ALA A 219 32.06 2.35 -9.70
N ILE A 220 33.20 2.78 -9.14
CA ILE A 220 34.49 2.79 -9.83
C ILE A 220 34.95 1.37 -10.19
N GLN A 221 34.81 0.42 -9.28
CA GLN A 221 35.14 -0.99 -9.53
C GLN A 221 34.25 -1.59 -10.63
N ALA A 222 32.99 -1.17 -10.68
CA ALA A 222 32.02 -1.64 -11.67
C ALA A 222 32.07 -0.89 -13.02
N ALA A 223 32.89 0.16 -13.15
CA ALA A 223 32.89 1.07 -14.31
C ALA A 223 33.15 0.37 -15.65
N THR A 224 33.94 -0.72 -15.64
CA THR A 224 34.24 -1.51 -16.83
C THR A 224 33.19 -2.57 -17.17
N SER A 225 32.22 -2.78 -16.29
CA SER A 225 31.14 -3.75 -16.50
C SER A 225 30.17 -3.27 -17.58
N GLU A 226 29.85 -4.15 -18.52
CA GLU A 226 28.76 -3.90 -19.47
C GLU A 226 27.41 -4.15 -18.87
N LYS A 227 27.33 -4.95 -17.80
CA LYS A 227 26.10 -5.27 -17.09
C LYS A 227 25.80 -4.22 -16.02
N PRO A 228 24.52 -3.90 -15.79
CA PRO A 228 24.14 -3.03 -14.68
C PRO A 228 24.57 -3.67 -13.36
N THR A 229 25.13 -2.86 -12.46
CA THR A 229 25.69 -3.33 -11.20
C THR A 229 25.04 -2.59 -10.04
N LEU A 230 24.53 -3.34 -9.05
CA LEU A 230 24.06 -2.80 -7.78
C LEU A 230 25.27 -2.31 -6.97
N VAL A 231 25.35 -1.00 -6.75
CA VAL A 231 26.48 -0.35 -6.04
C VAL A 231 26.14 0.05 -4.61
N TYR A 232 24.85 0.26 -4.34
CA TYR A 232 24.32 0.48 -3.00
C TYR A 232 23.00 -0.26 -2.84
N GLU A 233 22.92 -1.04 -1.79
CA GLU A 233 21.72 -1.72 -1.36
C GLU A 233 21.16 -1.00 -0.14
N GLU A 234 19.90 -0.55 -0.23
CA GLU A 234 19.20 0.05 0.91
C GLU A 234 18.93 -1.03 1.96
N THR A 235 18.89 -0.64 3.22
CA THR A 235 18.58 -1.55 4.33
C THR A 235 17.24 -2.24 4.11
N SER A 236 17.10 -3.45 4.66
CA SER A 236 15.85 -4.20 4.56
C SER A 236 14.64 -3.38 5.04
N ARG A 237 13.47 -3.75 4.57
CA ARG A 237 12.23 -3.04 4.93
C ARG A 237 11.98 -3.04 6.44
N ALA A 238 12.33 -4.12 7.12
CA ALA A 238 12.20 -4.23 8.57
C ALA A 238 13.10 -3.20 9.28
N VAL A 239 14.35 -3.07 8.85
CA VAL A 239 15.27 -2.05 9.37
C VAL A 239 14.78 -0.64 8.98
N GLY A 240 14.28 -0.46 7.75
CA GLY A 240 13.69 0.80 7.30
C GLY A 240 12.51 1.24 8.17
N LEU A 241 11.62 0.33 8.54
CA LEU A 241 10.52 0.60 9.46
C LEU A 241 11.01 0.97 10.86
N LEU A 242 11.97 0.23 11.40
CA LEU A 242 12.58 0.56 12.69
C LEU A 242 13.24 1.93 12.64
N ARG A 243 14.01 2.24 11.60
CA ARG A 243 14.60 3.57 11.40
C ARG A 243 13.56 4.70 11.50
N ASP A 244 12.38 4.46 10.94
CA ASP A 244 11.32 5.47 10.85
C ASP A 244 10.43 5.55 12.08
N LEU A 245 10.27 4.45 12.82
CA LEU A 245 9.29 4.30 13.90
C LEU A 245 9.92 4.17 15.28
N PHE A 246 11.19 3.73 15.35
CA PHE A 246 11.83 3.43 16.62
C PHE A 246 11.84 4.63 17.57
N ASN A 247 11.20 4.47 18.70
CA ASN A 247 11.08 5.45 19.76
C ASN A 247 11.09 4.76 21.14
N PRO A 248 11.10 5.47 22.26
CA PRO A 248 11.11 4.87 23.59
C PRO A 248 9.94 3.95 23.94
N THR A 249 8.83 4.00 23.18
CA THR A 249 7.65 3.14 23.42
C THR A 249 7.77 1.75 22.82
N PHE A 250 8.81 1.48 22.00
CA PHE A 250 9.07 0.15 21.47
C PHE A 250 9.48 -0.82 22.59
N GLU A 251 8.73 -1.90 22.77
CA GLU A 251 9.02 -2.92 23.79
C GLU A 251 9.79 -4.10 23.22
N SER A 252 9.41 -4.57 22.04
CA SER A 252 10.01 -5.78 21.46
C SER A 252 9.92 -5.84 19.94
N VAL A 253 10.86 -6.57 19.36
CA VAL A 253 10.92 -6.90 17.93
C VAL A 253 11.14 -8.41 17.83
N TYR A 254 10.22 -9.13 17.19
CA TYR A 254 10.29 -10.57 16.99
C TYR A 254 10.51 -10.91 15.53
N VAL A 255 11.46 -11.80 15.25
CA VAL A 255 11.85 -12.20 13.89
C VAL A 255 12.07 -13.70 13.84
N ASN A 256 11.54 -14.39 12.84
CA ASN A 256 11.67 -15.83 12.68
C ASN A 256 12.85 -16.27 11.77
N ASP A 257 13.56 -15.33 11.12
CA ASP A 257 14.73 -15.60 10.27
C ASP A 257 16.01 -15.13 10.95
N ALA A 258 17.04 -15.98 11.03
CA ALA A 258 18.28 -15.69 11.72
C ALA A 258 19.14 -14.60 11.05
N ALA A 259 19.04 -14.45 9.72
CA ALA A 259 19.79 -13.41 9.00
C ALA A 259 19.18 -12.04 9.23
N VAL A 260 17.86 -11.93 9.07
CA VAL A 260 17.11 -10.69 9.33
C VAL A 260 17.16 -10.31 10.82
N PHE A 261 17.15 -11.30 11.72
CA PHE A 261 17.33 -11.04 13.16
C PHE A 261 18.66 -10.33 13.42
N ARG A 262 19.78 -10.83 12.88
CA ARG A 262 21.11 -10.21 13.06
C ARG A 262 21.16 -8.81 12.48
N GLU A 263 20.61 -8.60 11.29
CA GLU A 263 20.54 -7.28 10.66
C GLU A 263 19.82 -6.27 11.55
N ILE A 264 18.67 -6.66 12.11
CA ILE A 264 17.89 -5.81 13.02
C ILE A 264 18.61 -5.59 14.34
N GLU A 265 19.22 -6.63 14.90
CA GLU A 265 19.98 -6.55 16.15
C GLU A 265 21.17 -5.58 16.01
N ASP A 266 21.95 -5.69 14.92
CA ASP A 266 23.07 -4.81 14.61
C ASP A 266 22.60 -3.36 14.44
N TYR A 267 21.47 -3.17 13.75
CA TYR A 267 20.90 -1.85 13.58
C TYR A 267 20.44 -1.23 14.92
N VAL A 268 19.73 -1.98 15.76
CA VAL A 268 19.30 -1.51 17.09
C VAL A 268 20.51 -1.24 17.99
N ALA A 269 21.55 -2.08 17.95
CA ALA A 269 22.80 -1.87 18.67
C ALA A 269 23.50 -0.56 18.24
N LEU A 270 23.37 -0.16 16.97
CA LEU A 270 23.93 1.09 16.46
C LEU A 270 23.16 2.32 16.95
N ILE A 271 21.81 2.28 16.95
CA ILE A 271 20.98 3.44 17.24
C ILE A 271 20.57 3.58 18.71
N ALA A 272 20.59 2.51 19.47
CA ALA A 272 20.18 2.43 20.88
C ALA A 272 20.86 1.22 21.56
N PRO A 273 22.18 1.30 21.84
CA PRO A 273 22.96 0.17 22.39
C PRO A 273 22.36 -0.36 23.70
N GLU A 274 21.80 0.51 24.52
CA GLU A 274 21.16 0.17 25.79
C GLU A 274 19.86 -0.64 25.63
N ARG A 275 19.32 -0.68 24.42
CA ARG A 275 18.05 -1.36 24.09
C ARG A 275 18.22 -2.57 23.18
N LYS A 276 19.44 -3.05 22.97
CA LYS A 276 19.72 -4.23 22.13
C LYS A 276 18.88 -5.46 22.52
N GLY A 277 18.58 -5.63 23.82
CA GLY A 277 17.80 -6.75 24.36
C GLY A 277 16.32 -6.82 23.95
N ILE A 278 15.79 -5.83 23.22
CA ILE A 278 14.39 -5.88 22.74
C ILE A 278 14.21 -6.73 21.48
N VAL A 279 15.30 -7.11 20.80
CA VAL A 279 15.24 -7.91 19.57
C VAL A 279 15.30 -9.39 19.96
N HIS A 280 14.32 -10.16 19.51
CA HIS A 280 14.15 -11.57 19.85
C HIS A 280 14.09 -12.44 18.60
N HIS A 281 14.91 -13.49 18.55
CA HIS A 281 14.77 -14.51 17.53
C HIS A 281 13.66 -15.48 17.91
N TYR A 282 12.61 -15.56 17.09
CA TYR A 282 11.46 -16.43 17.32
C TYR A 282 11.74 -17.84 16.76
N THR A 283 11.69 -18.84 17.65
CA THR A 283 11.93 -20.26 17.31
C THR A 283 10.75 -21.14 17.73
N GLY A 284 9.57 -20.55 17.95
CA GLY A 284 8.36 -21.27 18.35
C GLY A 284 7.86 -22.24 17.29
N GLN A 285 7.05 -23.23 17.69
CA GLN A 285 6.45 -24.23 16.78
C GLN A 285 5.29 -23.64 15.94
N LEU A 286 4.56 -22.67 16.49
CA LEU A 286 3.48 -21.99 15.77
C LEU A 286 4.06 -20.95 14.80
N PRO A 287 3.40 -20.69 13.65
CA PRO A 287 3.76 -19.54 12.83
C PRO A 287 3.77 -18.27 13.68
N ILE A 288 4.76 -17.40 13.44
CA ILE A 288 4.98 -16.22 14.29
C ILE A 288 3.73 -15.31 14.35
N PHE A 289 3.04 -15.11 13.23
CA PHE A 289 1.82 -14.28 13.18
C PHE A 289 0.65 -14.89 13.95
N ASP A 290 0.55 -16.22 14.00
CA ASP A 290 -0.48 -16.90 14.79
C ASP A 290 -0.21 -16.76 16.28
N ASN A 291 1.05 -16.89 16.70
CA ASN A 291 1.49 -16.73 18.08
C ASN A 291 1.15 -15.33 18.65
N PHE A 292 1.29 -14.29 17.82
CA PHE A 292 0.99 -12.90 18.20
C PHE A 292 -0.42 -12.45 17.78
N ASN A 293 -1.31 -13.39 17.39
CA ASN A 293 -2.69 -13.12 16.96
C ASN A 293 -2.79 -12.12 15.79
N VAL A 294 -1.73 -12.00 14.98
CA VAL A 294 -1.68 -11.10 13.82
C VAL A 294 -2.55 -11.63 12.68
N THR A 295 -2.48 -12.92 12.38
CA THR A 295 -3.29 -13.57 11.33
C THR A 295 -4.78 -13.30 11.50
N ARG A 296 -5.29 -13.46 12.74
CA ARG A 296 -6.70 -13.19 13.05
C ARG A 296 -7.06 -11.71 12.87
N GLN A 297 -6.17 -10.81 13.28
CA GLN A 297 -6.38 -9.37 13.12
C GLN A 297 -6.34 -8.95 11.65
N ILE A 298 -5.48 -9.55 10.82
CA ILE A 298 -5.47 -9.35 9.37
C ILE A 298 -6.82 -9.77 8.79
N ALA A 299 -7.29 -10.99 9.08
CA ALA A 299 -8.57 -11.49 8.58
C ALA A 299 -9.75 -10.57 8.95
N GLY A 300 -9.79 -10.05 10.18
CA GLY A 300 -10.85 -9.15 10.65
C GLY A 300 -10.72 -7.70 10.18
N SER A 301 -9.53 -7.26 9.72
CA SER A 301 -9.27 -5.85 9.40
C SER A 301 -9.25 -5.54 7.90
N PHE A 302 -9.17 -6.52 7.00
CA PHE A 302 -9.07 -6.29 5.56
C PHE A 302 -10.36 -6.59 4.79
N GLY A 303 -11.40 -7.07 5.45
CA GLY A 303 -12.73 -7.24 4.84
C GLY A 303 -13.38 -5.91 4.46
N ARG A 304 -14.44 -5.99 3.66
CA ARG A 304 -15.27 -4.83 3.28
C ARG A 304 -15.98 -4.21 4.49
N ILE A 305 -16.31 -5.05 5.47
CA ILE A 305 -16.94 -4.65 6.74
C ILE A 305 -15.89 -4.73 7.84
N VAL A 306 -15.72 -3.65 8.57
CA VAL A 306 -14.85 -3.59 9.74
C VAL A 306 -15.70 -3.34 10.97
N SER A 307 -15.76 -4.32 11.87
CA SER A 307 -16.45 -4.19 13.14
C SER A 307 -15.49 -3.71 14.23
N TYR A 308 -15.94 -2.82 15.08
CA TYR A 308 -15.16 -2.28 16.19
C TYR A 308 -16.03 -2.15 17.44
N GLN A 309 -15.64 -1.32 18.40
CA GLN A 309 -16.22 -1.25 19.72
C GLN A 309 -17.76 -1.27 19.76
N HIS A 310 -18.32 -2.07 20.69
CA HIS A 310 -19.76 -2.10 21.00
C HIS A 310 -20.70 -2.51 19.85
N GLY A 311 -20.18 -3.22 18.83
CA GLY A 311 -20.97 -3.71 17.71
C GLY A 311 -21.22 -2.68 16.60
N ALA A 312 -20.60 -1.52 16.68
CA ALA A 312 -20.53 -0.58 15.56
C ALA A 312 -19.62 -1.13 14.46
N TYR A 313 -19.90 -0.78 13.23
CA TYR A 313 -19.10 -1.23 12.08
C TYR A 313 -19.08 -0.17 10.97
N MET A 314 -18.08 -0.25 10.11
CA MET A 314 -17.98 0.58 8.92
C MET A 314 -17.87 -0.27 7.66
N TYR A 315 -18.49 0.18 6.58
CA TYR A 315 -18.22 -0.31 5.24
C TYR A 315 -17.12 0.51 4.60
N ILE A 316 -16.12 -0.14 4.02
CA ILE A 316 -15.04 0.51 3.28
C ILE A 316 -15.08 0.00 1.85
N GLU A 317 -15.37 0.91 0.92
CA GLU A 317 -15.42 0.60 -0.50
C GLU A 317 -14.43 1.47 -1.27
N SER A 318 -13.74 0.84 -2.22
CA SER A 318 -12.84 1.53 -3.14
C SER A 318 -13.48 1.60 -4.52
N THR A 319 -13.61 2.79 -5.05
CA THR A 319 -13.97 3.05 -6.45
C THR A 319 -12.70 3.34 -7.26
N GLU A 320 -12.82 3.57 -8.54
CA GLU A 320 -11.68 3.96 -9.39
C GLU A 320 -11.02 5.28 -8.93
N ALA A 321 -11.81 6.23 -8.45
CA ALA A 321 -11.37 7.59 -8.14
C ALA A 321 -11.19 7.87 -6.64
N MET A 322 -11.94 7.22 -5.77
CA MET A 322 -11.98 7.54 -4.34
C MET A 322 -12.36 6.32 -3.48
N HIS A 323 -12.14 6.48 -2.18
CA HIS A 323 -12.64 5.55 -1.17
C HIS A 323 -13.86 6.15 -0.50
N VAL A 324 -14.87 5.32 -0.25
CA VAL A 324 -16.10 5.71 0.47
C VAL A 324 -16.19 4.86 1.73
N VAL A 325 -16.52 5.52 2.84
CA VAL A 325 -16.69 4.87 4.15
C VAL A 325 -18.06 5.26 4.69
N ASP A 326 -18.87 4.26 5.02
CA ASP A 326 -20.19 4.40 5.63
C ASP A 326 -20.17 3.85 7.07
N ILE A 327 -20.62 4.63 8.05
CA ILE A 327 -20.57 4.33 9.48
C ILE A 327 -21.94 3.87 9.95
N ASN A 328 -21.95 2.75 10.69
CA ASN A 328 -23.16 2.14 11.23
C ASN A 328 -23.05 1.88 12.73
N SER A 329 -24.08 2.27 13.49
CA SER A 329 -24.14 2.09 14.95
C SER A 329 -24.38 0.64 15.40
N GLY A 330 -24.83 -0.24 14.50
CA GLY A 330 -25.14 -1.62 14.82
C GLY A 330 -26.21 -1.76 15.91
N ASN A 331 -25.97 -2.65 16.87
CA ASN A 331 -26.94 -2.94 17.94
C ASN A 331 -26.99 -1.88 19.07
N ARG A 332 -26.17 -0.84 19.01
CA ARG A 332 -26.06 0.18 20.06
C ARG A 332 -27.27 1.12 20.15
N SER A 333 -28.12 1.14 19.12
CA SER A 333 -29.37 1.93 19.08
C SER A 333 -30.38 1.60 20.22
N LYS A 334 -30.09 0.60 21.05
CA LYS A 334 -30.96 0.14 22.15
C LYS A 334 -30.58 0.67 23.55
N GLN A 335 -29.52 1.46 23.71
CA GLN A 335 -29.13 2.01 25.00
C GLN A 335 -29.86 3.33 25.27
N ASN A 336 -30.22 3.56 26.56
CA ASN A 336 -31.04 4.67 27.05
C ASN A 336 -30.37 6.06 27.02
N ASP A 337 -29.14 6.17 26.50
CA ASP A 337 -28.48 7.46 26.32
C ASP A 337 -29.13 8.18 25.13
N GLY A 338 -29.31 9.50 25.21
CA GLY A 338 -29.98 10.26 24.15
C GLY A 338 -29.39 9.97 22.78
N GLN A 339 -30.24 9.96 21.74
CA GLN A 339 -29.85 9.60 20.37
C GLN A 339 -28.60 10.38 19.87
N GLU A 340 -28.52 11.66 20.22
CA GLU A 340 -27.41 12.54 19.85
C GLU A 340 -26.08 12.13 20.52
N GLN A 341 -26.11 11.83 21.85
CA GLN A 341 -24.92 11.39 22.57
C GLN A 341 -24.43 10.03 22.06
N ASN A 342 -25.34 9.12 21.75
CA ASN A 342 -24.98 7.82 21.17
C ASN A 342 -24.35 8.00 19.76
N ALA A 343 -24.87 8.93 18.94
CA ALA A 343 -24.27 9.25 17.64
C ALA A 343 -22.85 9.79 17.79
N LEU A 344 -22.62 10.71 18.75
CA LEU A 344 -21.29 11.24 19.05
C LEU A 344 -20.31 10.13 19.47
N ASP A 345 -20.70 9.29 20.41
CA ASP A 345 -19.83 8.21 20.91
C ASP A 345 -19.44 7.22 19.82
N VAL A 346 -20.41 6.83 18.97
CA VAL A 346 -20.15 5.95 17.83
C VAL A 346 -19.22 6.64 16.82
N ASN A 347 -19.46 7.90 16.50
CA ASN A 347 -18.65 8.65 15.55
C ASN A 347 -17.21 8.86 16.04
N LEU A 348 -16.99 9.13 17.33
CA LEU A 348 -15.65 9.24 17.91
C LEU A 348 -14.89 7.91 17.85
N ALA A 349 -15.54 6.80 18.22
CA ALA A 349 -14.96 5.47 18.10
C ALA A 349 -14.67 5.10 16.62
N SER A 350 -15.53 5.54 15.72
CA SER A 350 -15.34 5.36 14.27
C SER A 350 -14.16 6.15 13.75
N ALA A 351 -13.94 7.37 14.22
CA ALA A 351 -12.78 8.18 13.86
C ALA A 351 -11.45 7.52 14.30
N ASP A 352 -11.44 6.92 15.50
CA ASP A 352 -10.28 6.17 16.01
C ASP A 352 -9.95 4.97 15.10
N GLU A 353 -10.97 4.16 14.79
CA GLU A 353 -10.79 2.99 13.95
C GLU A 353 -10.48 3.36 12.49
N LEU A 354 -11.13 4.39 11.94
CA LEU A 354 -10.89 4.86 10.58
C LEU A 354 -9.43 5.31 10.39
N ALA A 355 -8.90 6.11 11.30
CA ALA A 355 -7.50 6.54 11.25
C ALA A 355 -6.54 5.33 11.25
N ARG A 356 -6.85 4.30 12.04
CA ARG A 356 -6.11 3.03 12.02
C ARG A 356 -6.23 2.31 10.68
N GLN A 357 -7.44 2.22 10.10
CA GLN A 357 -7.68 1.57 8.81
C GLN A 357 -6.99 2.27 7.65
N LEU A 358 -6.95 3.59 7.64
CA LEU A 358 -6.23 4.37 6.63
C LEU A 358 -4.72 4.06 6.64
N ARG A 359 -4.12 3.90 7.82
CA ARG A 359 -2.72 3.49 7.98
C ARG A 359 -2.51 2.03 7.61
N LEU A 360 -3.35 1.13 8.13
CA LEU A 360 -3.23 -0.32 7.97
C LEU A 360 -3.36 -0.75 6.51
N ARG A 361 -4.33 -0.20 5.79
CA ARG A 361 -4.57 -0.51 4.37
C ARG A 361 -3.75 0.36 3.41
N ASP A 362 -2.99 1.32 3.93
CA ASP A 362 -2.28 2.37 3.16
C ASP A 362 -3.19 3.07 2.14
N MET A 363 -4.43 3.35 2.56
CA MET A 363 -5.42 4.01 1.72
C MET A 363 -4.98 5.44 1.41
N GLY A 364 -4.93 5.79 0.14
CA GLY A 364 -4.50 7.12 -0.31
C GLY A 364 -5.34 7.64 -1.47
N GLY A 365 -5.34 8.94 -1.66
CA GLY A 365 -6.20 9.65 -2.60
C GLY A 365 -7.31 10.40 -1.87
N ILE A 366 -8.50 10.42 -2.44
CA ILE A 366 -9.68 11.06 -1.87
C ILE A 366 -10.45 10.01 -1.06
N ILE A 367 -10.78 10.34 0.18
CA ILE A 367 -11.60 9.51 1.07
C ILE A 367 -12.80 10.34 1.52
N VAL A 368 -13.99 9.83 1.33
CA VAL A 368 -15.25 10.44 1.77
C VAL A 368 -15.87 9.55 2.84
N VAL A 369 -16.18 10.14 3.97
CA VAL A 369 -16.72 9.43 5.13
C VAL A 369 -18.09 9.95 5.47
N ASP A 370 -19.06 9.05 5.53
CA ASP A 370 -20.44 9.31 5.94
C ASP A 370 -20.57 8.90 7.42
N PHE A 371 -20.54 9.90 8.30
CA PHE A 371 -20.71 9.72 9.73
C PHE A 371 -22.20 9.78 10.10
N ILE A 372 -22.54 9.19 11.25
CA ILE A 372 -23.91 9.27 11.77
C ILE A 372 -24.26 10.74 12.01
N ASP A 373 -25.45 11.15 11.55
CA ASP A 373 -25.94 12.53 11.66
C ASP A 373 -25.93 13.04 13.11
N MET A 374 -25.41 14.25 13.28
CA MET A 374 -25.36 14.98 14.54
C MET A 374 -25.94 16.38 14.35
N ALA A 375 -26.87 16.76 15.19
CA ALA A 375 -27.51 18.08 15.14
C ALA A 375 -26.62 19.19 15.72
N GLU A 376 -25.91 18.90 16.82
CA GLU A 376 -25.14 19.89 17.58
C GLU A 376 -23.83 20.26 16.90
N PRO A 377 -23.55 21.56 16.69
CA PRO A 377 -22.28 22.00 16.09
C PRO A 377 -21.06 21.61 16.92
N GLU A 378 -21.18 21.58 18.25
CA GLU A 378 -20.09 21.22 19.16
C GLU A 378 -19.67 19.76 18.99
N HIS A 379 -20.64 18.85 18.78
CA HIS A 379 -20.36 17.44 18.51
C HIS A 379 -19.66 17.25 17.16
N ARG A 380 -20.06 17.99 16.13
CA ARG A 380 -19.39 17.97 14.82
C ARG A 380 -17.95 18.49 14.91
N GLN A 381 -17.72 19.51 15.73
CA GLN A 381 -16.39 20.05 15.95
C GLN A 381 -15.52 19.05 16.73
N ALA A 382 -16.05 18.41 17.78
CA ALA A 382 -15.37 17.39 18.56
C ALA A 382 -14.94 16.19 17.68
N LEU A 383 -15.81 15.74 16.78
CA LEU A 383 -15.48 14.69 15.81
C LEU A 383 -14.34 15.10 14.87
N TYR A 384 -14.39 16.32 14.34
CA TYR A 384 -13.33 16.84 13.47
C TYR A 384 -11.99 16.92 14.18
N GLU A 385 -11.97 17.43 15.42
CA GLU A 385 -10.76 17.54 16.23
C GLU A 385 -10.18 16.15 16.56
N ARG A 386 -11.05 15.18 16.92
CA ARG A 386 -10.64 13.79 17.17
C ARG A 386 -10.01 13.14 15.96
N MET A 387 -10.59 13.36 14.78
CA MET A 387 -10.01 12.85 13.53
C MET A 387 -8.65 13.48 13.23
N CYS A 388 -8.50 14.79 13.42
CA CYS A 388 -7.23 15.50 13.27
C CYS A 388 -6.17 14.99 14.25
N GLU A 389 -6.54 14.76 15.52
CA GLU A 389 -5.65 14.20 16.55
C GLU A 389 -5.14 12.81 16.15
N ASN A 390 -6.04 11.92 15.76
CA ASN A 390 -5.70 10.56 15.36
C ASN A 390 -4.80 10.51 14.13
N MET A 391 -5.10 11.35 13.13
CA MET A 391 -4.32 11.43 11.91
C MET A 391 -2.98 12.15 12.09
N SER A 392 -2.77 12.88 13.19
CA SER A 392 -1.46 13.50 13.50
C SER A 392 -0.33 12.47 13.59
N LYS A 393 -0.65 11.22 13.94
CA LYS A 393 0.28 10.09 14.02
C LYS A 393 0.61 9.48 12.64
N ASP A 394 -0.17 9.81 11.61
CA ASP A 394 0.08 9.32 10.26
C ASP A 394 1.29 10.02 9.62
N ARG A 395 2.19 9.22 9.05
CA ARG A 395 3.39 9.72 8.35
C ARG A 395 3.07 10.31 6.99
N ALA A 396 2.01 9.82 6.33
CA ALA A 396 1.59 10.32 5.04
C ALA A 396 1.05 11.76 5.16
N LYS A 397 1.34 12.60 4.16
CA LYS A 397 0.75 13.93 4.09
C LYS A 397 -0.74 13.80 3.84
N HIS A 398 -1.54 14.46 4.66
CA HIS A 398 -3.00 14.43 4.57
C HIS A 398 -3.61 15.81 4.84
N THR A 399 -4.84 15.98 4.42
CA THR A 399 -5.66 17.16 4.72
C THR A 399 -7.06 16.67 5.04
N ILE A 400 -7.63 17.17 6.14
CA ILE A 400 -8.96 16.83 6.61
C ILE A 400 -9.79 18.10 6.54
N LEU A 401 -10.97 18.04 5.95
CA LEU A 401 -11.92 19.13 5.94
C LEU A 401 -12.98 18.90 7.03
N PRO A 402 -13.49 19.97 7.69
CA PRO A 402 -14.62 19.85 8.60
C PRO A 402 -15.82 19.20 7.91
N LEU A 403 -16.77 18.68 8.70
CA LEU A 403 -17.97 18.09 8.15
C LEU A 403 -18.72 19.09 7.24
N SER A 404 -19.11 18.63 6.07
CA SER A 404 -19.91 19.40 5.13
C SER A 404 -21.33 19.59 5.66
N LYS A 405 -22.12 20.42 4.96
CA LYS A 405 -23.57 20.59 5.25
C LYS A 405 -24.38 19.29 5.13
N PHE A 406 -23.82 18.30 4.41
CA PHE A 406 -24.43 16.98 4.22
C PHE A 406 -23.93 15.93 5.24
N GLY A 407 -23.20 16.33 6.30
CA GLY A 407 -22.66 15.40 7.28
C GLY A 407 -21.38 14.66 6.83
N LEU A 408 -20.90 14.88 5.60
CA LEU A 408 -19.75 14.18 5.05
C LEU A 408 -18.42 14.80 5.46
N MET A 409 -17.47 13.98 5.92
CA MET A 409 -16.07 14.37 6.11
C MET A 409 -15.26 14.00 4.87
N GLN A 410 -14.42 14.92 4.42
CA GLN A 410 -13.55 14.73 3.26
C GLN A 410 -12.10 14.72 3.71
N ILE A 411 -11.36 13.68 3.32
CA ILE A 411 -9.96 13.50 3.66
C ILE A 411 -9.18 13.29 2.36
N THR A 412 -8.06 13.98 2.21
CA THR A 412 -7.07 13.64 1.20
C THR A 412 -5.82 13.10 1.86
N ARG A 413 -5.32 11.97 1.40
CA ARG A 413 -4.09 11.34 1.90
C ARG A 413 -3.16 11.02 0.76
N GLN A 414 -1.88 11.37 0.89
CA GLN A 414 -0.88 11.08 -0.14
C GLN A 414 -0.71 9.56 -0.28
N ARG A 415 -0.75 9.07 -1.52
CA ARG A 415 -0.41 7.67 -1.82
C ARG A 415 1.10 7.49 -1.67
N VAL A 416 1.51 6.80 -0.63
CA VAL A 416 2.93 6.48 -0.36
C VAL A 416 3.30 5.17 -1.04
N ARG A 417 2.38 4.21 -1.04
CA ARG A 417 2.49 2.86 -1.62
C ARG A 417 1.19 2.48 -2.32
N PRO A 418 1.16 1.40 -3.12
CA PRO A 418 -0.09 0.77 -3.50
C PRO A 418 -0.91 0.43 -2.26
N ALA A 419 -2.23 0.61 -2.33
CA ALA A 419 -3.11 0.19 -1.26
C ALA A 419 -2.91 -1.31 -0.98
N MET A 420 -2.84 -1.68 0.30
CA MET A 420 -2.68 -3.08 0.70
C MET A 420 -4.02 -3.78 0.53
N GLU A 421 -4.09 -4.71 -0.41
CA GLU A 421 -5.22 -5.60 -0.60
C GLU A 421 -4.83 -7.01 -0.15
N VAL A 422 -5.37 -7.44 0.98
CA VAL A 422 -5.29 -8.84 1.41
C VAL A 422 -6.57 -9.52 0.99
N LYS A 423 -6.48 -10.50 0.11
CA LYS A 423 -7.65 -11.30 -0.28
C LYS A 423 -8.06 -12.17 0.91
N VAL A 424 -9.02 -11.68 1.67
CA VAL A 424 -9.60 -12.37 2.83
C VAL A 424 -10.82 -13.20 2.43
N GLU A 425 -11.38 -12.89 1.24
CA GLU A 425 -12.57 -13.52 0.70
C GLU A 425 -12.26 -14.14 -0.67
N GLU A 426 -12.78 -15.32 -0.92
CA GLU A 426 -12.76 -15.93 -2.25
C GLU A 426 -14.01 -15.48 -3.02
N SER A 427 -13.84 -15.16 -4.29
CA SER A 427 -14.97 -14.84 -5.14
C SER A 427 -15.87 -16.07 -5.25
N CYS A 428 -17.16 -15.93 -4.94
CA CYS A 428 -18.13 -16.99 -5.12
C CYS A 428 -18.08 -17.49 -6.58
N PRO A 429 -17.81 -18.79 -6.82
CA PRO A 429 -17.70 -19.32 -8.18
C PRO A 429 -19.01 -19.22 -8.98
N THR A 430 -20.13 -19.00 -8.28
CA THR A 430 -21.45 -18.92 -8.88
C THR A 430 -21.83 -17.52 -9.34
N CYS A 431 -21.59 -16.50 -8.52
CA CYS A 431 -21.95 -15.12 -8.82
C CYS A 431 -20.74 -14.23 -9.13
N HIS A 432 -19.53 -14.76 -9.07
CA HIS A 432 -18.26 -14.02 -9.29
C HIS A 432 -18.17 -12.73 -8.48
N GLY A 433 -18.72 -12.73 -7.26
CA GLY A 433 -18.70 -11.58 -6.34
C GLY A 433 -19.84 -10.59 -6.52
N THR A 434 -20.76 -10.78 -7.48
CA THR A 434 -21.90 -9.85 -7.69
C THR A 434 -22.99 -9.95 -6.63
N GLY A 435 -23.00 -10.99 -5.80
CA GLY A 435 -24.07 -11.28 -4.82
C GLY A 435 -25.42 -11.61 -5.43
N THR A 436 -25.55 -11.49 -6.75
CA THR A 436 -26.79 -11.74 -7.51
C THR A 436 -26.53 -12.71 -8.64
N ILE A 437 -27.47 -13.59 -8.87
CA ILE A 437 -27.49 -14.49 -10.02
C ILE A 437 -28.69 -14.11 -10.88
N LYS A 438 -28.47 -13.88 -12.16
CA LYS A 438 -29.58 -13.72 -13.10
C LYS A 438 -30.46 -14.97 -13.02
N SER A 439 -31.75 -14.80 -12.79
CA SER A 439 -32.71 -15.90 -12.73
C SER A 439 -32.90 -16.54 -14.13
N ALA A 440 -31.89 -17.29 -14.56
CA ALA A 440 -31.92 -17.98 -15.84
C ALA A 440 -33.10 -18.92 -15.94
N LEU A 441 -33.56 -19.49 -14.82
CA LEU A 441 -34.66 -20.44 -14.79
C LEU A 441 -36.01 -19.85 -15.24
N LEU A 442 -36.30 -18.59 -14.84
CA LEU A 442 -37.54 -17.90 -15.27
C LEU A 442 -37.56 -17.71 -16.78
N PHE A 443 -36.49 -17.20 -17.34
CA PHE A 443 -36.33 -16.97 -18.77
C PHE A 443 -36.39 -18.27 -19.56
N LYS A 444 -35.83 -19.34 -19.05
CA LYS A 444 -35.82 -20.66 -19.71
C LYS A 444 -37.20 -21.34 -19.70
N VAL A 445 -38.01 -21.21 -18.65
CA VAL A 445 -39.41 -21.69 -18.63
C VAL A 445 -40.23 -20.94 -19.67
N GLU A 446 -40.08 -19.62 -19.78
CA GLU A 446 -40.73 -18.83 -20.82
C GLU A 446 -40.32 -19.31 -22.22
N GLN A 447 -39.04 -19.49 -22.46
CA GLN A 447 -38.51 -19.95 -23.75
C GLN A 447 -39.03 -21.32 -24.17
N VAL A 448 -39.11 -22.28 -23.24
CA VAL A 448 -39.70 -23.62 -23.53
C VAL A 448 -41.13 -23.48 -23.99
N VAL A 449 -41.93 -22.62 -23.41
CA VAL A 449 -43.35 -22.49 -23.77
C VAL A 449 -43.55 -21.59 -24.98
N THR A 450 -42.88 -20.45 -25.08
CA THR A 450 -43.13 -19.43 -26.11
C THR A 450 -42.38 -19.74 -27.41
N THR A 451 -41.13 -20.16 -27.32
CA THR A 451 -40.25 -20.36 -28.49
C THR A 451 -40.32 -21.78 -29.00
N LEU A 452 -40.27 -22.77 -28.10
CA LEU A 452 -40.32 -24.17 -28.49
C LEU A 452 -41.75 -24.74 -28.58
N GLY A 453 -42.76 -23.98 -28.16
CA GLY A 453 -44.16 -24.38 -28.23
C GLY A 453 -44.54 -25.57 -27.32
N VAL A 454 -43.68 -26.01 -26.43
CA VAL A 454 -43.89 -27.17 -25.56
C VAL A 454 -44.73 -26.77 -24.35
N ARG A 455 -46.01 -27.12 -24.36
CA ARG A 455 -46.95 -26.75 -23.28
C ARG A 455 -47.03 -27.77 -22.14
N ARG A 456 -46.46 -28.96 -22.26
CA ARG A 456 -46.39 -29.96 -21.19
C ARG A 456 -44.97 -30.48 -21.07
N PHE A 457 -44.35 -30.30 -19.90
CA PHE A 457 -42.99 -30.73 -19.65
C PHE A 457 -42.72 -30.94 -18.16
N THR A 458 -41.65 -31.68 -17.86
CA THR A 458 -41.15 -31.92 -16.52
C THR A 458 -39.85 -31.15 -16.34
N LEU A 459 -39.72 -30.41 -15.23
CA LEU A 459 -38.53 -29.66 -14.85
C LEU A 459 -37.86 -30.37 -13.66
N HIS A 460 -36.65 -30.85 -13.85
CA HIS A 460 -35.81 -31.40 -12.79
C HIS A 460 -34.94 -30.32 -12.18
N LEU A 461 -34.97 -30.20 -10.84
CA LEU A 461 -34.25 -29.17 -10.07
C LEU A 461 -33.56 -29.80 -8.86
N HIS A 462 -32.49 -29.16 -8.42
CA HIS A 462 -31.91 -29.47 -7.11
C HIS A 462 -32.97 -29.34 -5.98
N PRO A 463 -32.96 -30.20 -4.93
CA PRO A 463 -34.01 -30.23 -3.89
C PRO A 463 -34.27 -28.87 -3.22
N PHE A 464 -33.24 -28.05 -2.96
CA PHE A 464 -33.42 -26.71 -2.39
C PHE A 464 -34.15 -25.75 -3.33
N VAL A 465 -33.81 -25.77 -4.62
CA VAL A 465 -34.47 -24.94 -5.63
C VAL A 465 -35.91 -25.42 -5.83
N TYR A 466 -36.17 -26.75 -5.83
CA TYR A 466 -37.50 -27.32 -5.84
C TYR A 466 -38.36 -26.82 -4.69
N ALA A 467 -37.82 -26.85 -3.44
CA ALA A 467 -38.53 -26.36 -2.25
C ALA A 467 -38.88 -24.85 -2.39
N PHE A 468 -37.98 -24.07 -2.90
CA PHE A 468 -38.20 -22.63 -3.12
C PHE A 468 -39.28 -22.34 -4.17
N VAL A 469 -39.21 -23.04 -5.31
CA VAL A 469 -40.15 -22.82 -6.44
C VAL A 469 -41.57 -23.35 -6.15
N THR A 470 -41.69 -24.35 -5.26
CA THR A 470 -42.98 -24.95 -4.90
C THR A 470 -43.58 -24.43 -3.61
N LYS A 471 -42.89 -23.57 -2.85
CA LYS A 471 -43.32 -23.04 -1.54
C LYS A 471 -44.54 -22.13 -1.67
N GLY A 472 -45.55 -22.39 -0.83
CA GLY A 472 -46.73 -21.53 -0.63
C GLY A 472 -47.87 -21.75 -1.60
N LEU A 473 -49.04 -21.18 -1.25
CA LEU A 473 -50.31 -21.33 -2.03
C LEU A 473 -50.22 -20.72 -3.44
N TRP A 474 -49.48 -19.59 -3.60
CA TRP A 474 -49.12 -18.97 -4.86
C TRP A 474 -47.66 -19.17 -5.20
N SER A 475 -47.21 -20.41 -5.22
CA SER A 475 -45.85 -20.78 -5.57
C SER A 475 -45.46 -20.31 -6.99
N LEU A 476 -44.15 -20.12 -7.23
CA LEU A 476 -43.63 -19.77 -8.56
C LEU A 476 -44.09 -20.79 -9.62
N LYS A 477 -44.16 -22.06 -9.27
CA LYS A 477 -44.74 -23.14 -10.13
C LYS A 477 -46.15 -22.79 -10.58
N ARG A 478 -47.05 -22.39 -9.64
CA ARG A 478 -48.44 -22.05 -9.99
C ARG A 478 -48.51 -20.77 -10.83
N ARG A 479 -47.68 -19.78 -10.53
CA ARG A 479 -47.60 -18.55 -11.34
C ARG A 479 -47.19 -18.86 -12.77
N TRP A 480 -46.21 -19.72 -13.01
CA TRP A 480 -45.80 -20.15 -14.35
C TRP A 480 -46.90 -20.93 -15.07
N GLN A 481 -47.54 -21.87 -14.38
CA GLN A 481 -48.63 -22.63 -14.96
C GLN A 481 -49.80 -21.76 -15.43
N VAL A 482 -50.17 -20.75 -14.63
CA VAL A 482 -51.25 -19.81 -14.98
C VAL A 482 -50.79 -18.84 -16.07
N HIS A 483 -49.63 -18.21 -15.90
CA HIS A 483 -49.13 -17.17 -16.79
C HIS A 483 -48.86 -17.71 -18.22
N TYR A 484 -48.23 -18.85 -18.30
CA TYR A 484 -47.87 -19.47 -19.58
C TYR A 484 -48.89 -20.51 -20.06
N SER A 485 -49.98 -20.75 -19.36
CA SER A 485 -50.98 -21.80 -19.66
C SER A 485 -50.35 -23.15 -19.97
N CYS A 486 -49.39 -23.57 -19.13
CA CYS A 486 -48.60 -24.78 -19.36
C CYS A 486 -48.79 -25.85 -18.28
N GLY A 487 -48.64 -27.11 -18.65
CA GLY A 487 -48.66 -28.28 -17.77
C GLY A 487 -47.25 -28.56 -17.24
N LEU A 488 -46.81 -27.81 -16.21
CA LEU A 488 -45.48 -27.93 -15.62
C LEU A 488 -45.49 -28.90 -14.43
N ARG A 489 -44.72 -29.99 -14.52
CA ARG A 489 -44.39 -30.88 -13.40
C ARG A 489 -42.97 -30.58 -12.95
N ILE A 490 -42.73 -30.45 -11.65
CA ILE A 490 -41.38 -30.22 -11.10
C ILE A 490 -41.01 -31.40 -10.22
N ILE A 491 -39.81 -31.97 -10.42
CA ILE A 491 -39.29 -33.13 -9.71
C ILE A 491 -37.93 -32.78 -9.09
N PRO A 492 -37.70 -33.04 -7.78
CA PRO A 492 -36.39 -32.85 -7.18
C PRO A 492 -35.40 -33.92 -7.65
N ASN A 493 -34.16 -33.53 -7.98
CA ASN A 493 -33.10 -34.43 -8.39
C ASN A 493 -31.79 -34.06 -7.65
N GLN A 494 -31.31 -34.97 -6.81
CA GLN A 494 -30.09 -34.78 -6.00
C GLN A 494 -28.79 -34.84 -6.83
N GLN A 495 -28.82 -35.36 -8.04
CA GLN A 495 -27.65 -35.43 -8.92
C GLN A 495 -27.34 -34.09 -9.62
N LEU A 496 -28.29 -33.17 -9.62
CA LEU A 496 -28.09 -31.83 -10.20
C LEU A 496 -27.43 -30.92 -9.20
N SER A 497 -26.48 -30.10 -9.65
CA SER A 497 -25.95 -29.01 -8.84
C SER A 497 -27.00 -27.90 -8.65
N PHE A 498 -26.78 -26.99 -7.71
CA PHE A 498 -27.74 -25.95 -7.32
C PHE A 498 -28.27 -25.10 -8.49
N LEU A 499 -27.47 -24.88 -9.53
CA LEU A 499 -27.83 -24.08 -10.72
C LEU A 499 -28.18 -24.91 -11.94
N GLN A 500 -28.04 -26.23 -11.87
CA GLN A 500 -28.39 -27.11 -12.97
C GLN A 500 -29.87 -27.42 -12.95
N TYR A 501 -30.46 -27.50 -14.13
CA TYR A 501 -31.84 -27.89 -14.36
C TYR A 501 -31.93 -28.68 -15.69
N ARG A 502 -32.97 -29.52 -15.80
CA ARG A 502 -33.27 -30.25 -17.03
C ARG A 502 -34.74 -30.15 -17.34
N PHE A 503 -35.05 -29.88 -18.59
CA PHE A 503 -36.41 -29.92 -19.12
C PHE A 503 -36.59 -31.24 -19.89
N VAL A 504 -37.68 -31.93 -19.60
CA VAL A 504 -37.98 -33.24 -20.21
C VAL A 504 -39.39 -33.20 -20.76
N LYS A 505 -39.59 -33.64 -22.02
CA LYS A 505 -40.89 -33.79 -22.64
C LYS A 505 -41.68 -34.94 -22.01
N PRO A 506 -43.00 -35.08 -22.26
CA PRO A 506 -43.78 -36.18 -21.71
C PRO A 506 -43.38 -37.58 -22.24
N ASP A 507 -42.73 -37.65 -23.38
CA ASP A 507 -42.17 -38.86 -24.00
C ASP A 507 -40.81 -39.28 -23.40
N GLY A 508 -40.23 -38.49 -22.51
CA GLY A 508 -38.95 -38.73 -21.85
C GLY A 508 -37.73 -38.14 -22.54
N GLU A 509 -37.92 -37.44 -23.65
CA GLU A 509 -36.84 -36.76 -24.36
C GLU A 509 -36.42 -35.49 -23.62
N GLU A 510 -35.11 -35.29 -23.43
CA GLU A 510 -34.55 -34.06 -22.82
C GLU A 510 -34.62 -32.90 -23.83
N ILE A 511 -35.08 -31.74 -23.39
CA ILE A 511 -35.12 -30.53 -24.20
C ILE A 511 -33.77 -29.85 -24.06
N ASP A 512 -32.92 -29.93 -25.11
CA ASP A 512 -31.64 -29.24 -25.12
C ASP A 512 -31.84 -27.75 -25.43
N MET A 513 -31.37 -26.90 -24.50
CA MET A 513 -31.51 -25.46 -24.60
C MET A 513 -30.28 -24.79 -25.20
N GLN A 514 -29.25 -25.54 -25.57
CA GLN A 514 -27.99 -24.99 -26.11
C GLN A 514 -27.91 -25.06 -27.64
N GLU A 515 -28.49 -26.04 -28.28
CA GLU A 515 -28.38 -26.23 -29.75
C GLU A 515 -29.24 -25.28 -30.60
N GLU A 516 -30.28 -24.64 -30.04
CA GLU A 516 -31.17 -23.79 -30.86
C GLU A 516 -30.84 -22.25 -30.82
N LEU A 517 -29.83 -21.81 -30.10
CA LEU A 517 -29.42 -20.41 -30.07
C LEU A 517 -28.41 -20.02 -31.17
N GLU A 518 -27.84 -21.00 -31.88
CA GLU A 518 -26.89 -20.77 -32.99
C GLU A 518 -27.55 -20.69 -34.37
N ILE A 519 -28.86 -20.88 -34.50
CA ILE A 519 -29.57 -20.95 -35.80
C ILE A 519 -30.57 -19.77 -35.99
N ARG A 520 -30.33 -18.62 -35.37
CA ARG A 520 -31.04 -17.38 -35.80
C ARG A 520 -30.21 -16.12 -35.65
#